data_7fe532e20caedda6e115abbc5111c8ae
#
_entry.id   7fe532e20caedda6e115abbc5111c8ae
#
_cell.length_a   1.000
_cell.length_b   1.000
_cell.length_c   1.000
_cell.angle_alpha   90.00
_cell.angle_beta   90.00
_cell.angle_gamma   90.00
#
_symmetry.space_group_name_H-M   'P 1'
#
loop_
_entity.id
_entity.type
_entity.pdbx_description
1 polymer ?
#
loop_
_entity_poly.entity_id
_entity_poly.type
_entity_poly.pdbx_seq_one_letter_code
_entity_poly.pdbx_strand_id
1 'polypeptide(L)'
;MRRVAILAALALLAALAAAGPVAAAEPTFQEATATAKFLESITVEQRATLPSGVHRVEAYVRVGGSGVTFLADIPNPGSGDHLLHYVHPTPSGAVYPNTRVQLGFRVTLDDGEVVDSPPTTIRYEDSRFAWKTIEGDLVRVHWYAGTNGFGARALQIGEKAVKDASDLLGVTETDPIDYFIYADTDAFYDVLGPAIHENVGGIALPEIRTLFANIAPSDVDASWVGIVVPHELTHLVFGTATSNPYHEPPHWLNEGLAVYLSEGYASAARANVERTARAGEIMPLRALVGQFPTTADRFGLAYDESVSAIDDMIGTYGQEALVKLIRSYADGVSDDAAFEAALGVDTSGFEAGWLSKLGVDEPVPYGPLPAPPGPLPPDWHAAPVPTANPGSSGSPAATFRAAPSGEGDVSGPITVAVLGTLAVLLAIGLFVVARGLSRGRPLLAPFGPTDADADDDADSLAGADADSVASAAGDEPQVDDDQR
;
A
#
# COMPACT_ATOMS: atom_id res chain seq x y z
N MET A 1 -0.89 70.90 47.24
CA MET A 1 -1.60 70.45 46.03
C MET A 1 -0.72 69.69 45.01
N ARG A 2 0.52 70.21 44.70
CA ARG A 2 1.41 69.44 43.70
C ARG A 2 1.85 68.02 44.14
N ARG A 3 2.06 67.80 45.45
CA ARG A 3 2.50 66.46 45.92
C ARG A 3 1.35 65.40 45.87
N VAL A 4 0.11 65.81 46.04
CA VAL A 4 -1.05 64.93 45.96
C VAL A 4 -1.34 64.55 44.51
N ALA A 5 -1.15 65.47 43.54
CA ALA A 5 -1.29 65.21 42.13
C ALA A 5 -0.25 64.22 41.58
N ILE A 6 0.97 64.25 42.08
CA ILE A 6 2.05 63.32 41.70
C ILE A 6 1.80 61.91 42.25
N LEU A 7 1.32 61.81 43.50
CA LEU A 7 0.98 60.52 44.08
C LEU A 7 -0.26 59.88 43.38
N ALA A 8 -1.24 60.67 42.99
CA ALA A 8 -2.38 60.19 42.22
C ALA A 8 -1.99 59.71 40.80
N ALA A 9 -1.06 60.42 40.13
CA ALA A 9 -0.53 60.06 38.82
C ALA A 9 0.31 58.77 38.89
N LEU A 10 1.15 58.61 39.95
CA LEU A 10 1.92 57.40 40.17
C LEU A 10 1.04 56.19 40.55
N ALA A 11 -0.03 56.40 41.29
CA ALA A 11 -1.02 55.33 41.58
C ALA A 11 -1.80 54.91 40.33
N LEU A 12 -2.12 55.85 39.43
CA LEU A 12 -2.77 55.58 38.16
C LEU A 12 -1.85 54.81 37.19
N LEU A 13 -0.55 55.22 37.13
CA LEU A 13 0.45 54.47 36.35
C LEU A 13 0.72 53.07 36.94
N ALA A 14 0.74 52.94 38.26
CA ALA A 14 0.89 51.62 38.90
C ALA A 14 -0.34 50.73 38.66
N ALA A 15 -1.55 51.29 38.61
CA ALA A 15 -2.78 50.54 38.26
C ALA A 15 -2.83 50.14 36.78
N LEU A 16 -2.30 50.97 35.87
CA LEU A 16 -2.16 50.56 34.46
C LEU A 16 -1.05 49.52 34.23
N ALA A 17 0.01 49.56 35.02
CA ALA A 17 1.09 48.55 34.95
C ALA A 17 0.72 47.21 35.60
N ALA A 18 -0.30 47.19 36.46
CA ALA A 18 -0.84 45.96 37.09
C ALA A 18 -1.91 45.24 36.23
N ALA A 19 -2.36 45.88 35.13
CA ALA A 19 -3.13 45.18 34.13
C ALA A 19 -2.17 44.28 33.32
N GLY A 20 -1.85 43.12 33.88
CA GLY A 20 -1.16 42.10 33.11
C GLY A 20 -1.91 41.80 31.78
N PRO A 21 -1.23 41.29 30.78
CA PRO A 21 -1.91 40.91 29.54
C PRO A 21 -3.09 40.04 29.92
N VAL A 22 -4.29 40.46 29.52
CA VAL A 22 -5.48 39.59 29.57
C VAL A 22 -5.11 38.43 28.67
N ALA A 23 -4.88 37.25 29.27
CA ALA A 23 -4.69 36.05 28.47
C ALA A 23 -5.83 35.98 27.46
N ALA A 24 -5.50 35.88 26.19
CA ALA A 24 -6.51 35.71 25.15
C ALA A 24 -7.33 34.45 25.56
N ALA A 25 -8.64 34.55 25.50
CA ALA A 25 -9.46 33.38 25.78
C ALA A 25 -9.12 32.30 24.75
N GLU A 26 -8.82 31.07 25.22
CA GLU A 26 -8.54 29.96 24.34
C GLU A 26 -9.82 29.44 23.69
N PRO A 27 -9.74 28.88 22.45
CA PRO A 27 -10.83 28.15 21.85
C PRO A 27 -11.28 26.98 22.73
N THR A 28 -12.57 26.76 22.88
CA THR A 28 -13.11 25.59 23.56
C THR A 28 -13.92 24.74 22.60
N PHE A 29 -13.83 23.43 22.72
CA PHE A 29 -14.46 22.49 21.81
C PHE A 29 -15.34 21.51 22.57
N GLN A 30 -16.52 21.21 22.02
CA GLN A 30 -17.36 20.10 22.47
C GLN A 30 -16.91 18.81 21.76
N GLU A 31 -17.55 17.69 22.10
CA GLU A 31 -17.29 16.41 21.43
C GLU A 31 -17.64 16.52 19.92
N ALA A 32 -16.73 16.04 19.08
CA ALA A 32 -16.91 16.02 17.63
C ALA A 32 -17.67 14.78 17.19
N THR A 33 -18.42 14.88 16.12
CA THR A 33 -19.06 13.75 15.43
C THR A 33 -18.46 13.59 14.05
N ALA A 34 -18.28 12.32 13.62
CA ALA A 34 -17.86 12.00 12.27
C ALA A 34 -18.78 10.97 11.65
N THR A 35 -19.06 11.11 10.36
CA THR A 35 -19.83 10.17 9.55
C THR A 35 -19.13 9.92 8.23
N ALA A 36 -19.22 8.69 7.69
CA ALA A 36 -18.64 8.34 6.41
C ALA A 36 -19.72 7.87 5.43
N LYS A 37 -19.54 8.27 4.17
CA LYS A 37 -20.19 7.67 3.01
C LYS A 37 -19.12 7.06 2.15
N PHE A 38 -19.16 5.75 2.03
CA PHE A 38 -18.13 5.00 1.32
C PHE A 38 -17.99 5.47 -0.13
N LEU A 39 -16.74 5.67 -0.60
CA LEU A 39 -16.34 6.21 -1.91
C LEU A 39 -16.79 7.66 -2.19
N GLU A 40 -17.39 8.35 -1.23
CA GLU A 40 -17.82 9.73 -1.39
C GLU A 40 -17.05 10.67 -0.46
N SER A 41 -17.25 10.52 0.86
CA SER A 41 -16.70 11.47 1.82
C SER A 41 -16.72 11.00 3.27
N ILE A 42 -15.89 11.64 4.09
CA ILE A 42 -15.99 11.63 5.55
C ILE A 42 -16.32 13.06 5.99
N THR A 43 -17.38 13.20 6.78
CA THR A 43 -17.83 14.50 7.32
C THR A 43 -17.49 14.57 8.81
N VAL A 44 -16.95 15.71 9.26
CA VAL A 44 -16.75 16.01 10.68
C VAL A 44 -17.49 17.27 11.06
N GLU A 45 -18.16 17.23 12.21
CA GLU A 45 -18.86 18.37 12.81
C GLU A 45 -18.44 18.50 14.28
N GLN A 46 -18.17 19.74 14.71
CA GLN A 46 -17.80 20.03 16.10
C GLN A 46 -18.29 21.42 16.51
N ARG A 47 -18.97 21.51 17.65
CA ARG A 47 -19.27 22.80 18.25
C ARG A 47 -18.04 23.35 18.95
N ALA A 48 -17.78 24.64 18.69
CA ALA A 48 -16.66 25.36 19.30
C ALA A 48 -17.12 26.74 19.74
N THR A 49 -16.59 27.21 20.86
CA THR A 49 -16.62 28.64 21.23
C THR A 49 -15.28 29.24 20.90
N LEU A 50 -15.25 30.15 19.94
CA LEU A 50 -14.05 30.80 19.45
C LEU A 50 -13.87 32.17 20.08
N PRO A 51 -12.62 32.52 20.52
CA PRO A 51 -12.34 33.84 21.07
C PRO A 51 -12.31 34.91 19.97
N SER A 52 -12.20 36.17 20.37
CA SER A 52 -11.76 37.25 19.47
C SER A 52 -10.29 37.04 19.07
N GLY A 53 -9.93 37.41 17.83
CA GLY A 53 -8.54 37.27 17.37
C GLY A 53 -8.22 35.88 16.78
N VAL A 54 -9.21 35.21 16.22
CA VAL A 54 -8.99 34.00 15.40
C VAL A 54 -8.49 34.44 14.03
N HIS A 55 -7.24 34.07 13.74
CA HIS A 55 -6.61 34.33 12.45
C HIS A 55 -7.08 33.33 11.38
N ARG A 56 -7.07 32.03 11.70
CA ARG A 56 -7.35 30.95 10.77
C ARG A 56 -8.05 29.79 11.44
N VAL A 57 -8.93 29.12 10.72
CA VAL A 57 -9.54 27.85 11.11
C VAL A 57 -9.30 26.85 10.02
N GLU A 58 -8.80 25.65 10.37
CA GLU A 58 -8.53 24.56 9.45
C GLU A 58 -9.18 23.29 9.98
N ALA A 59 -9.66 22.43 9.09
CA ALA A 59 -9.92 21.04 9.42
C ALA A 59 -8.63 20.24 9.25
N TYR A 60 -8.34 19.32 10.17
CA TYR A 60 -7.28 18.35 9.99
C TYR A 60 -7.84 16.94 9.83
N VAL A 61 -7.20 16.16 8.95
CA VAL A 61 -7.52 14.76 8.70
C VAL A 61 -6.24 13.95 8.74
N ARG A 62 -6.21 12.92 9.60
CA ARG A 62 -5.11 11.96 9.71
C ARG A 62 -5.62 10.58 9.33
N VAL A 63 -5.19 10.10 8.19
CA VAL A 63 -5.50 8.75 7.72
C VAL A 63 -4.55 7.79 8.40
N GLY A 64 -5.08 6.79 9.10
CA GLY A 64 -4.29 5.79 9.81
C GLY A 64 -3.31 5.07 8.86
N GLY A 65 -2.10 4.83 9.35
CA GLY A 65 -1.03 4.20 8.56
C GLY A 65 -0.23 5.15 7.67
N SER A 66 -0.80 6.30 7.23
CA SER A 66 -0.11 7.18 6.28
C SER A 66 0.95 8.09 6.89
N GLY A 67 0.90 8.34 8.20
CA GLY A 67 1.74 9.33 8.87
C GLY A 67 1.50 10.79 8.44
N VAL A 68 0.57 11.04 7.50
CA VAL A 68 0.30 12.34 6.90
C VAL A 68 -0.91 12.99 7.58
N THR A 69 -0.80 14.30 7.84
CA THR A 69 -1.92 15.14 8.27
C THR A 69 -2.30 16.07 7.12
N PHE A 70 -3.52 15.94 6.64
CA PHE A 70 -4.10 16.87 5.69
C PHE A 70 -4.70 18.06 6.46
N LEU A 71 -4.43 19.28 6.00
CA LEU A 71 -5.04 20.51 6.52
C LEU A 71 -5.86 21.14 5.41
N ALA A 72 -7.09 21.53 5.72
CA ALA A 72 -7.98 22.20 4.80
C ALA A 72 -8.53 23.47 5.45
N ASP A 73 -8.34 24.61 4.80
CA ASP A 73 -8.93 25.88 5.23
C ASP A 73 -10.46 25.77 5.23
N ILE A 74 -11.06 26.26 6.30
CA ILE A 74 -12.50 26.48 6.36
C ILE A 74 -12.78 27.97 6.61
N PRO A 75 -13.93 28.47 6.16
CA PRO A 75 -14.28 29.86 6.42
C PRO A 75 -14.22 30.18 7.91
N ASN A 76 -13.45 31.22 8.28
CA ASN A 76 -13.38 31.68 9.66
C ASN A 76 -14.74 32.28 10.07
N PRO A 77 -15.48 31.65 11.02
CA PRO A 77 -16.80 32.13 11.40
C PRO A 77 -16.77 33.36 12.33
N GLY A 78 -15.59 33.77 12.81
CA GLY A 78 -15.42 34.82 13.79
C GLY A 78 -15.51 34.30 15.23
N SER A 79 -15.65 35.24 16.19
CA SER A 79 -15.77 34.88 17.62
C SER A 79 -17.18 34.44 18.00
N GLY A 80 -17.30 33.63 19.03
CA GLY A 80 -18.57 33.12 19.59
C GLY A 80 -18.78 31.64 19.37
N ASP A 81 -20.03 31.17 19.55
CA ASP A 81 -20.39 29.77 19.42
C ASP A 81 -20.72 29.41 17.97
N HIS A 82 -19.98 28.43 17.44
CA HIS A 82 -20.11 28.01 16.05
C HIS A 82 -20.19 26.48 15.94
N LEU A 83 -20.83 25.98 14.88
CA LEU A 83 -20.70 24.62 14.40
C LEU A 83 -19.65 24.61 13.29
N LEU A 84 -18.48 24.10 13.59
CA LEU A 84 -17.45 23.85 12.60
C LEU A 84 -17.84 22.59 11.82
N HIS A 85 -17.70 22.64 10.50
CA HIS A 85 -18.10 21.57 9.59
C HIS A 85 -17.09 21.44 8.46
N TYR A 86 -16.67 20.20 8.17
CA TYR A 86 -15.81 19.90 7.03
C TYR A 86 -16.16 18.56 6.40
N VAL A 87 -16.10 18.50 5.08
CA VAL A 87 -16.31 17.30 4.28
C VAL A 87 -15.01 16.95 3.57
N HIS A 88 -14.40 15.83 3.97
CA HIS A 88 -13.20 15.29 3.33
C HIS A 88 -13.62 14.33 2.22
N PRO A 89 -13.26 14.58 0.94
CA PRO A 89 -13.59 13.68 -0.16
C PRO A 89 -12.78 12.38 -0.06
N THR A 90 -13.45 11.24 -0.26
CA THR A 90 -12.83 9.91 -0.25
C THR A 90 -13.19 9.14 -1.54
N PRO A 91 -12.73 9.62 -2.72
CA PRO A 91 -12.93 8.85 -3.95
C PRO A 91 -12.20 7.50 -3.89
N SER A 92 -12.55 6.62 -4.82
CA SER A 92 -11.92 5.29 -4.97
C SER A 92 -10.39 5.37 -4.86
N GLY A 93 -9.81 4.54 -3.99
CA GLY A 93 -8.37 4.48 -3.71
C GLY A 93 -7.80 5.59 -2.80
N ALA A 94 -8.60 6.56 -2.37
CA ALA A 94 -8.10 7.64 -1.49
C ALA A 94 -7.96 7.20 -0.03
N VAL A 95 -8.90 6.41 0.45
CA VAL A 95 -8.89 5.81 1.80
C VAL A 95 -9.39 4.37 1.68
N TYR A 96 -8.61 3.43 2.13
CA TYR A 96 -9.02 2.02 2.11
C TYR A 96 -10.01 1.71 3.24
N PRO A 97 -10.98 0.78 3.03
CA PRO A 97 -11.83 0.29 4.11
C PRO A 97 -10.98 -0.24 5.27
N ASN A 98 -11.56 -0.31 6.46
CA ASN A 98 -10.88 -0.70 7.69
C ASN A 98 -9.89 0.34 8.24
N THR A 99 -9.61 1.42 7.51
CA THR A 99 -8.72 2.48 7.98
C THR A 99 -9.37 3.29 9.11
N ARG A 100 -8.62 3.57 10.17
CA ARG A 100 -9.02 4.53 11.20
C ARG A 100 -8.62 5.92 10.75
N VAL A 101 -9.61 6.83 10.68
CA VAL A 101 -9.38 8.22 10.29
C VAL A 101 -9.67 9.11 11.48
N GLN A 102 -8.71 9.95 11.86
CA GLN A 102 -8.85 10.97 12.88
C GLN A 102 -9.13 12.32 12.23
N LEU A 103 -10.12 13.02 12.74
CA LEU A 103 -10.53 14.32 12.23
C LEU A 103 -10.75 15.30 13.39
N GLY A 104 -10.56 16.57 13.11
CA GLY A 104 -10.80 17.65 14.05
C GLY A 104 -10.53 19.01 13.42
N PHE A 105 -10.42 20.03 14.27
CA PHE A 105 -10.18 21.39 13.81
C PHE A 105 -8.98 21.99 14.48
N ARG A 106 -8.26 22.81 13.75
CA ARG A 106 -7.13 23.62 14.19
C ARG A 106 -7.51 25.09 14.12
N VAL A 107 -7.30 25.80 15.20
CA VAL A 107 -7.50 27.24 15.30
C VAL A 107 -6.16 27.91 15.51
N THR A 108 -5.82 28.86 14.64
CA THR A 108 -4.64 29.72 14.81
C THR A 108 -5.13 31.10 15.25
N LEU A 109 -4.57 31.63 16.32
CA LEU A 109 -4.87 32.95 16.84
C LEU A 109 -3.98 34.03 16.20
N ASP A 110 -4.35 35.32 16.34
CA ASP A 110 -3.61 36.46 15.78
C ASP A 110 -2.19 36.63 16.34
N ASP A 111 -1.95 36.08 17.54
CA ASP A 111 -0.60 36.06 18.17
C ASP A 111 0.25 34.85 17.69
N GLY A 112 -0.30 34.00 16.83
CA GLY A 112 0.36 32.81 16.29
C GLY A 112 0.18 31.55 17.14
N GLU A 113 -0.55 31.59 18.24
CA GLU A 113 -0.88 30.39 19.01
C GLU A 113 -1.75 29.47 18.19
N VAL A 114 -1.47 28.15 18.25
CA VAL A 114 -2.19 27.10 17.51
C VAL A 114 -2.83 26.14 18.51
N VAL A 115 -4.14 25.99 18.43
CA VAL A 115 -4.92 25.12 19.30
C VAL A 115 -5.64 24.08 18.44
N ASP A 116 -5.30 22.81 18.63
CA ASP A 116 -5.99 21.69 18.00
C ASP A 116 -7.16 21.23 18.88
N SER A 117 -8.30 20.98 18.28
CA SER A 117 -9.41 20.33 18.98
C SER A 117 -9.08 18.87 19.32
N PRO A 118 -9.71 18.29 20.36
CA PRO A 118 -9.66 16.84 20.56
C PRO A 118 -10.10 16.12 19.29
N PRO A 119 -9.33 15.11 18.80
CA PRO A 119 -9.70 14.37 17.60
C PRO A 119 -10.91 13.47 17.84
N THR A 120 -11.78 13.38 16.85
CA THR A 120 -12.70 12.25 16.73
C THR A 120 -12.13 11.21 15.79
N THR A 121 -12.43 9.94 16.03
CA THR A 121 -11.94 8.82 15.21
C THR A 121 -13.11 8.06 14.64
N ILE A 122 -13.09 7.84 13.33
CA ILE A 122 -14.02 6.95 12.65
C ILE A 122 -13.26 5.80 11.99
N ARG A 123 -13.84 4.61 11.96
CA ARG A 123 -13.40 3.52 11.09
C ARG A 123 -14.09 3.70 9.75
N TYR A 124 -13.32 3.85 8.68
CA TYR A 124 -13.85 3.94 7.32
C TYR A 124 -14.19 2.54 6.84
N GLU A 125 -15.45 2.26 6.57
CA GLU A 125 -15.96 0.93 6.26
C GLU A 125 -16.66 0.92 4.90
N ASP A 126 -16.54 -0.21 4.18
CA ASP A 126 -17.36 -0.42 2.99
C ASP A 126 -18.77 -0.85 3.40
N SER A 127 -19.65 0.14 3.45
CA SER A 127 -21.05 -0.03 3.85
C SER A 127 -21.96 -0.56 2.74
N ARG A 128 -21.44 -0.87 1.56
CA ARG A 128 -22.25 -1.42 0.43
C ARG A 128 -22.71 -2.85 0.71
N PHE A 129 -22.01 -3.59 1.59
CA PHE A 129 -22.23 -5.01 1.81
C PHE A 129 -22.57 -5.32 3.26
N ALA A 130 -23.35 -6.40 3.45
CA ALA A 130 -23.60 -6.98 4.76
C ALA A 130 -22.48 -7.99 5.10
N TRP A 131 -21.38 -7.48 5.62
CA TRP A 131 -20.21 -8.29 5.96
C TRP A 131 -20.52 -9.32 7.05
N LYS A 132 -20.11 -10.56 6.82
CA LYS A 132 -20.01 -11.63 7.81
C LYS A 132 -18.58 -11.63 8.32
N THR A 133 -18.38 -12.04 9.55
CA THR A 133 -17.04 -12.13 10.16
C THR A 133 -16.87 -13.46 10.89
N ILE A 134 -15.69 -14.03 10.76
CA ILE A 134 -15.22 -15.15 11.58
C ILE A 134 -13.83 -14.82 12.11
N GLU A 135 -13.62 -15.02 13.41
CA GLU A 135 -12.35 -14.72 14.09
C GLU A 135 -11.59 -16.01 14.36
N GLY A 136 -10.30 -16.00 14.02
CA GLY A 136 -9.31 -16.98 14.45
C GLY A 136 -8.33 -16.37 15.45
N ASP A 137 -7.21 -17.04 15.68
CA ASP A 137 -6.16 -16.59 16.59
C ASP A 137 -5.29 -15.48 15.98
N LEU A 138 -4.99 -15.56 14.67
CA LEU A 138 -4.09 -14.68 13.93
C LEU A 138 -4.80 -13.88 12.86
N VAL A 139 -5.94 -14.36 12.34
CA VAL A 139 -6.65 -13.78 11.20
C VAL A 139 -8.13 -13.61 11.53
N ARG A 140 -8.70 -12.49 11.11
CA ARG A 140 -10.14 -12.23 11.14
C ARG A 140 -10.63 -12.06 9.71
N VAL A 141 -11.46 -13.00 9.25
CA VAL A 141 -11.97 -13.02 7.86
C VAL A 141 -13.30 -12.33 7.78
N HIS A 142 -13.43 -11.44 6.80
CA HIS A 142 -14.65 -10.71 6.46
C HIS A 142 -15.08 -11.06 5.04
N TRP A 143 -16.35 -11.46 4.85
CA TRP A 143 -16.91 -11.77 3.52
C TRP A 143 -18.40 -11.42 3.47
N TYR A 144 -18.93 -11.16 2.31
CA TYR A 144 -20.37 -10.88 2.13
C TYR A 144 -21.09 -11.90 1.28
N ALA A 145 -20.41 -12.65 0.42
CA ALA A 145 -20.98 -13.67 -0.45
C ALA A 145 -20.47 -15.06 -0.07
N GLY A 146 -21.27 -16.08 -0.35
CA GLY A 146 -20.95 -17.48 -0.02
C GLY A 146 -21.44 -17.92 1.36
N THR A 147 -21.11 -19.16 1.70
CA THR A 147 -21.55 -19.84 2.94
C THR A 147 -20.59 -19.57 4.11
N ASN A 148 -20.97 -20.01 5.30
CA ASN A 148 -20.05 -20.00 6.43
C ASN A 148 -18.85 -20.95 6.22
N GLY A 149 -19.05 -22.03 5.43
CA GLY A 149 -17.96 -22.93 5.04
C GLY A 149 -16.90 -22.25 4.18
N PHE A 150 -17.31 -21.31 3.30
CA PHE A 150 -16.38 -20.46 2.55
C PHE A 150 -15.51 -19.63 3.48
N GLY A 151 -16.11 -18.90 4.43
CA GLY A 151 -15.36 -18.09 5.41
C GLY A 151 -14.44 -18.94 6.29
N ALA A 152 -14.91 -20.12 6.74
CA ALA A 152 -14.09 -21.03 7.53
C ALA A 152 -12.88 -21.59 6.73
N ARG A 153 -13.06 -21.85 5.44
CA ARG A 153 -11.96 -22.29 4.57
C ARG A 153 -10.93 -21.17 4.33
N ALA A 154 -11.40 -19.95 4.07
CA ALA A 154 -10.52 -18.79 3.96
C ALA A 154 -9.73 -18.54 5.24
N LEU A 155 -10.38 -18.66 6.41
CA LEU A 155 -9.73 -18.56 7.69
C LEU A 155 -8.63 -19.62 7.86
N GLN A 156 -8.90 -20.86 7.54
CA GLN A 156 -7.89 -21.93 7.61
C GLN A 156 -6.65 -21.64 6.76
N ILE A 157 -6.84 -21.10 5.55
CA ILE A 157 -5.74 -20.72 4.66
C ILE A 157 -4.95 -19.56 5.29
N GLY A 158 -5.65 -18.52 5.76
CA GLY A 158 -5.04 -17.34 6.35
C GLY A 158 -4.25 -17.65 7.64
N GLU A 159 -4.85 -18.39 8.57
CA GLU A 159 -4.19 -18.80 9.82
C GLU A 159 -2.90 -19.56 9.57
N LYS A 160 -2.94 -20.52 8.63
CA LYS A 160 -1.73 -21.27 8.25
C LYS A 160 -0.65 -20.35 7.69
N ALA A 161 -1.02 -19.45 6.79
CA ALA A 161 -0.07 -18.55 6.13
C ALA A 161 0.61 -17.61 7.12
N VAL A 162 -0.19 -16.95 7.99
CA VAL A 162 0.36 -16.04 9.01
C VAL A 162 1.23 -16.81 10.00
N LYS A 163 0.80 -18.00 10.39
CA LYS A 163 1.61 -18.85 11.28
C LYS A 163 2.95 -19.23 10.66
N ASP A 164 2.95 -19.70 9.42
CA ASP A 164 4.19 -20.13 8.73
C ASP A 164 5.17 -18.95 8.59
N ALA A 165 4.69 -17.77 8.20
CA ALA A 165 5.51 -16.57 8.09
C ALA A 165 6.03 -16.09 9.46
N SER A 166 5.17 -16.10 10.48
CA SER A 166 5.53 -15.71 11.85
C SER A 166 6.55 -16.65 12.46
N ASP A 167 6.38 -17.96 12.28
CA ASP A 167 7.33 -18.98 12.74
C ASP A 167 8.69 -18.80 12.05
N LEU A 168 8.71 -18.56 10.74
CA LEU A 168 9.94 -18.32 10.00
C LEU A 168 10.67 -17.08 10.52
N LEU A 169 9.95 -15.94 10.58
CA LEU A 169 10.55 -14.65 10.94
C LEU A 169 10.78 -14.46 12.45
N GLY A 170 10.28 -15.40 13.27
CA GLY A 170 10.39 -15.33 14.72
C GLY A 170 9.69 -14.10 15.31
N VAL A 171 8.56 -13.69 14.71
CA VAL A 171 7.71 -12.60 15.21
C VAL A 171 6.43 -13.16 15.83
N THR A 172 5.82 -12.37 16.70
CA THR A 172 4.52 -12.68 17.29
C THR A 172 3.56 -11.59 16.89
N GLU A 173 2.52 -11.97 16.16
CA GLU A 173 1.42 -11.08 15.87
C GLU A 173 0.59 -10.85 17.14
N THR A 174 0.41 -9.58 17.52
CA THR A 174 -0.28 -9.20 18.78
C THR A 174 -1.77 -8.98 18.57
N ASP A 175 -2.14 -8.61 17.34
CA ASP A 175 -3.53 -8.36 16.94
C ASP A 175 -3.84 -9.14 15.68
N PRO A 176 -5.06 -9.69 15.52
CA PRO A 176 -5.45 -10.36 14.30
C PRO A 176 -5.30 -9.46 13.06
N ILE A 177 -4.91 -10.07 11.95
CA ILE A 177 -4.90 -9.47 10.63
C ILE A 177 -6.31 -9.51 10.07
N ASP A 178 -6.83 -8.38 9.61
CA ASP A 178 -8.13 -8.32 8.92
C ASP A 178 -7.99 -8.78 7.46
N TYR A 179 -8.76 -9.79 7.07
CA TYR A 179 -8.78 -10.34 5.72
C TYR A 179 -10.17 -10.17 5.11
N PHE A 180 -10.31 -9.18 4.21
CA PHE A 180 -11.55 -8.87 3.51
C PHE A 180 -11.61 -9.57 2.15
N ILE A 181 -12.68 -10.32 1.90
CA ILE A 181 -12.89 -11.04 0.65
C ILE A 181 -14.04 -10.40 -0.12
N TYR A 182 -13.70 -9.84 -1.26
CA TYR A 182 -14.62 -9.34 -2.27
C TYR A 182 -14.93 -10.45 -3.27
N ALA A 183 -16.23 -10.73 -3.45
CA ALA A 183 -16.69 -11.75 -4.40
C ALA A 183 -16.92 -11.20 -5.80
N ASP A 184 -16.94 -9.88 -5.92
CA ASP A 184 -17.21 -9.12 -7.14
C ASP A 184 -15.99 -8.29 -7.51
N THR A 185 -15.54 -8.45 -8.76
CA THR A 185 -14.30 -7.83 -9.25
C THR A 185 -14.42 -6.31 -9.33
N ASP A 186 -15.56 -5.78 -9.76
CA ASP A 186 -15.75 -4.33 -9.88
C ASP A 186 -15.75 -3.69 -8.49
N ALA A 187 -16.43 -4.32 -7.52
CA ALA A 187 -16.43 -3.85 -6.14
C ALA A 187 -15.04 -3.89 -5.49
N PHE A 188 -14.21 -4.86 -5.84
CA PHE A 188 -12.83 -4.95 -5.40
C PHE A 188 -11.98 -3.82 -5.98
N TYR A 189 -12.08 -3.57 -7.30
CA TYR A 189 -11.34 -2.48 -7.94
C TYR A 189 -11.84 -1.08 -7.53
N ASP A 190 -13.11 -0.93 -7.18
CA ASP A 190 -13.61 0.31 -6.58
C ASP A 190 -12.87 0.66 -5.28
N VAL A 191 -12.50 -0.34 -4.48
CA VAL A 191 -11.71 -0.15 -3.25
C VAL A 191 -10.28 0.25 -3.59
N LEU A 192 -9.67 -0.41 -4.55
CA LEU A 192 -8.26 -0.23 -4.89
C LEU A 192 -7.99 1.10 -5.61
N GLY A 193 -8.96 1.58 -6.37
CA GLY A 193 -8.86 2.83 -7.12
C GLY A 193 -8.28 2.68 -8.52
N PRO A 194 -8.36 3.76 -9.32
CA PRO A 194 -8.06 3.72 -10.76
C PRO A 194 -6.56 3.57 -11.09
N ALA A 195 -5.72 3.66 -10.09
CA ALA A 195 -4.27 3.52 -10.28
C ALA A 195 -3.81 2.06 -10.28
N ILE A 196 -4.69 1.12 -9.93
CA ILE A 196 -4.39 -0.30 -9.90
C ILE A 196 -4.84 -0.95 -11.19
N HIS A 197 -3.93 -1.71 -11.78
CA HIS A 197 -4.19 -2.38 -13.05
C HIS A 197 -5.03 -3.65 -12.86
N GLU A 198 -5.71 -4.05 -13.94
CA GLU A 198 -6.49 -5.28 -14.01
C GLU A 198 -5.64 -6.51 -13.64
N ASN A 199 -6.29 -7.55 -13.10
CA ASN A 199 -5.73 -8.86 -12.73
C ASN A 199 -4.95 -8.95 -11.40
N VAL A 200 -5.18 -8.03 -10.46
CA VAL A 200 -4.71 -8.16 -9.08
C VAL A 200 -5.68 -9.05 -8.31
N GLY A 201 -5.18 -10.14 -7.71
CA GLY A 201 -5.99 -11.08 -6.93
C GLY A 201 -6.10 -10.73 -5.44
N GLY A 202 -5.17 -9.93 -4.92
CA GLY A 202 -5.11 -9.49 -3.53
C GLY A 202 -4.22 -8.28 -3.36
N ILE A 203 -4.32 -7.63 -2.20
CA ILE A 203 -3.46 -6.54 -1.77
C ILE A 203 -3.28 -6.58 -0.25
N ALA A 204 -2.05 -6.58 0.18
CA ALA A 204 -1.66 -6.44 1.58
C ALA A 204 -1.36 -4.98 1.91
N LEU A 205 -1.94 -4.48 2.99
CA LEU A 205 -1.71 -3.13 3.53
C LEU A 205 -1.18 -3.25 4.97
N PRO A 206 0.15 -3.36 5.15
CA PRO A 206 0.76 -3.52 6.46
C PRO A 206 0.41 -2.39 7.44
N GLU A 207 0.26 -1.16 6.94
CA GLU A 207 -0.01 0.03 7.74
C GLU A 207 -1.35 -0.04 8.49
N ILE A 208 -2.32 -0.77 7.94
CA ILE A 208 -3.62 -1.00 8.56
C ILE A 208 -3.86 -2.48 8.87
N ARG A 209 -2.84 -3.32 8.72
CA ARG A 209 -2.86 -4.78 9.00
C ARG A 209 -4.03 -5.48 8.29
N THR A 210 -4.21 -5.17 7.01
CA THR A 210 -5.37 -5.64 6.26
C THR A 210 -4.96 -6.24 4.92
N LEU A 211 -5.54 -7.40 4.59
CA LEU A 211 -5.54 -8.00 3.28
C LEU A 211 -6.91 -7.79 2.63
N PHE A 212 -6.95 -7.29 1.42
CA PHE A 212 -8.11 -7.36 0.53
C PHE A 212 -7.85 -8.38 -0.57
N ALA A 213 -8.79 -9.28 -0.83
CA ALA A 213 -8.68 -10.25 -1.92
C ALA A 213 -9.98 -10.38 -2.71
N ASN A 214 -9.84 -10.60 -4.01
CA ASN A 214 -10.96 -10.84 -4.92
C ASN A 214 -11.12 -12.34 -5.13
N ILE A 215 -12.02 -12.99 -4.37
CA ILE A 215 -12.21 -14.43 -4.41
C ILE A 215 -13.70 -14.74 -4.51
N ALA A 216 -14.13 -15.28 -5.66
CA ALA A 216 -15.49 -15.77 -5.79
C ALA A 216 -15.73 -16.96 -4.85
N PRO A 217 -16.95 -17.15 -4.31
CA PRO A 217 -17.24 -18.25 -3.38
C PRO A 217 -16.94 -19.66 -3.91
N SER A 218 -16.94 -19.84 -5.25
CA SER A 218 -16.56 -21.10 -5.92
C SER A 218 -15.06 -21.38 -5.89
N ASP A 219 -14.23 -20.36 -5.66
CA ASP A 219 -12.80 -20.41 -5.96
C ASP A 219 -11.92 -20.56 -4.71
N VAL A 220 -12.51 -20.62 -3.51
CA VAL A 220 -11.74 -20.68 -2.24
C VAL A 220 -10.78 -21.88 -2.17
N ASP A 221 -11.10 -22.98 -2.87
CA ASP A 221 -10.25 -24.17 -2.99
C ASP A 221 -9.43 -24.19 -4.30
N ALA A 222 -9.50 -23.15 -5.12
CA ALA A 222 -8.69 -23.07 -6.31
C ALA A 222 -7.19 -22.93 -5.95
N SER A 223 -6.34 -23.58 -6.76
CA SER A 223 -4.90 -23.60 -6.48
C SER A 223 -4.24 -22.22 -6.39
N TRP A 224 -4.76 -21.25 -7.14
CA TRP A 224 -4.26 -19.89 -7.12
C TRP A 224 -4.54 -19.16 -5.79
N VAL A 225 -5.67 -19.45 -5.12
CA VAL A 225 -5.98 -18.87 -3.79
C VAL A 225 -4.98 -19.35 -2.75
N GLY A 226 -4.60 -20.65 -2.83
CA GLY A 226 -3.56 -21.23 -1.98
C GLY A 226 -2.14 -20.68 -2.22
N ILE A 227 -1.95 -19.86 -3.24
CA ILE A 227 -0.69 -19.14 -3.55
C ILE A 227 -0.82 -17.67 -3.18
N VAL A 228 -1.84 -17.00 -3.72
CA VAL A 228 -2.00 -15.53 -3.56
C VAL A 228 -2.23 -15.14 -2.10
N VAL A 229 -3.12 -15.84 -1.39
CA VAL A 229 -3.42 -15.48 0.01
C VAL A 229 -2.19 -15.64 0.93
N PRO A 230 -1.43 -16.75 0.91
CA PRO A 230 -0.18 -16.83 1.66
C PRO A 230 0.87 -15.81 1.24
N HIS A 231 0.98 -15.49 -0.05
CA HIS A 231 1.88 -14.46 -0.55
C HIS A 231 1.59 -13.10 0.09
N GLU A 232 0.34 -12.65 -0.02
CA GLU A 232 -0.10 -11.36 0.54
C GLU A 232 0.02 -11.29 2.07
N LEU A 233 -0.34 -12.37 2.77
CA LEU A 233 -0.23 -12.41 4.22
C LEU A 233 1.23 -12.40 4.68
N THR A 234 2.17 -12.91 3.86
CA THR A 234 3.59 -12.81 4.14
C THR A 234 4.05 -11.36 4.20
N HIS A 235 3.55 -10.48 3.32
CA HIS A 235 3.89 -9.05 3.36
C HIS A 235 3.46 -8.39 4.68
N LEU A 236 2.31 -8.78 5.24
CA LEU A 236 1.83 -8.24 6.52
C LEU A 236 2.74 -8.67 7.68
N VAL A 237 3.14 -9.93 7.72
CA VAL A 237 4.06 -10.46 8.74
C VAL A 237 5.47 -9.89 8.55
N PHE A 238 5.92 -9.75 7.30
CA PHE A 238 7.18 -9.08 6.96
C PHE A 238 7.18 -7.63 7.44
N GLY A 239 6.08 -6.90 7.23
CA GLY A 239 5.90 -5.54 7.76
C GLY A 239 6.02 -5.48 9.28
N THR A 240 5.47 -6.49 10.02
CA THR A 240 5.66 -6.60 11.47
C THR A 240 7.14 -6.82 11.83
N ALA A 241 7.84 -7.65 11.07
CA ALA A 241 9.23 -7.99 11.34
C ALA A 241 10.21 -6.83 11.08
N THR A 242 9.87 -5.93 10.15
CA THR A 242 10.75 -4.87 9.62
C THR A 242 10.29 -3.46 9.96
N SER A 243 9.21 -3.29 10.74
CA SER A 243 8.57 -1.99 10.99
C SER A 243 9.56 -0.92 11.43
N ASN A 244 9.84 0.00 10.52
CA ASN A 244 10.68 1.18 10.76
C ASN A 244 10.22 2.32 9.83
N PRO A 245 9.95 3.55 10.37
CA PRO A 245 9.46 4.65 9.56
C PRO A 245 10.53 5.33 8.68
N TYR A 246 11.80 4.95 8.81
CA TYR A 246 12.91 5.63 8.16
C TYR A 246 13.57 4.83 7.04
N HIS A 247 13.39 3.52 7.03
CA HIS A 247 14.03 2.66 6.04
C HIS A 247 13.21 1.40 5.79
N GLU A 248 12.91 1.13 4.53
CA GLU A 248 12.24 -0.07 4.07
C GLU A 248 13.27 -1.04 3.47
N PRO A 249 13.12 -2.35 3.71
CA PRO A 249 13.97 -3.36 3.06
C PRO A 249 13.86 -3.31 1.53
N PRO A 250 14.87 -3.82 0.79
CA PRO A 250 14.79 -3.95 -0.65
C PRO A 250 13.54 -4.70 -1.10
N HIS A 251 12.86 -4.18 -2.13
CA HIS A 251 11.60 -4.74 -2.61
C HIS A 251 11.75 -6.22 -3.02
N TRP A 252 12.85 -6.58 -3.71
CA TRP A 252 13.11 -7.97 -4.07
C TRP A 252 13.21 -8.92 -2.87
N LEU A 253 13.68 -8.44 -1.70
CA LEU A 253 13.78 -9.24 -0.48
C LEU A 253 12.39 -9.59 0.07
N ASN A 254 11.47 -8.63 0.07
CA ASN A 254 10.10 -8.81 0.50
C ASN A 254 9.33 -9.72 -0.47
N GLU A 255 9.38 -9.42 -1.78
CA GLU A 255 8.69 -10.21 -2.80
C GLU A 255 9.24 -11.64 -2.92
N GLY A 256 10.57 -11.76 -2.89
CA GLY A 256 11.23 -13.06 -2.93
C GLY A 256 10.86 -13.96 -1.76
N LEU A 257 10.73 -13.39 -0.55
CA LEU A 257 10.27 -14.14 0.62
C LEU A 257 8.79 -14.54 0.48
N ALA A 258 7.94 -13.64 -0.01
CA ALA A 258 6.52 -13.93 -0.21
C ALA A 258 6.32 -15.06 -1.22
N VAL A 259 7.06 -15.07 -2.34
CA VAL A 259 7.07 -16.19 -3.29
C VAL A 259 7.61 -17.46 -2.64
N TYR A 260 8.72 -17.37 -1.88
CA TYR A 260 9.34 -18.53 -1.25
C TYR A 260 8.39 -19.25 -0.29
N LEU A 261 7.64 -18.49 0.52
CA LEU A 261 6.67 -19.05 1.48
C LEU A 261 5.37 -19.54 0.83
N SER A 262 4.93 -18.92 -0.26
CA SER A 262 3.68 -19.29 -0.93
C SER A 262 3.82 -20.48 -1.88
N GLU A 263 4.92 -20.61 -2.60
CA GLU A 263 5.11 -21.68 -3.60
C GLU A 263 6.54 -22.25 -3.67
N GLY A 264 7.48 -21.70 -2.90
CA GLY A 264 8.89 -22.07 -2.94
C GLY A 264 9.59 -21.62 -4.23
N TYR A 265 10.87 -21.96 -4.38
CA TYR A 265 11.57 -21.73 -5.65
C TYR A 265 11.20 -22.82 -6.65
N ALA A 266 10.07 -22.63 -7.32
CA ALA A 266 9.46 -23.59 -8.23
C ALA A 266 10.36 -23.88 -9.45
N SER A 267 10.25 -25.10 -10.01
CA SER A 267 11.06 -25.52 -11.17
C SER A 267 10.89 -24.61 -12.40
N ALA A 268 9.72 -24.03 -12.60
CA ALA A 268 9.47 -23.09 -13.70
C ALA A 268 10.25 -21.77 -13.53
N ALA A 269 10.27 -21.21 -12.29
CA ALA A 269 11.03 -20.02 -11.96
C ALA A 269 12.54 -20.29 -12.12
N ARG A 270 13.02 -21.43 -11.60
CA ARG A 270 14.40 -21.85 -11.76
C ARG A 270 14.81 -21.94 -13.23
N ALA A 271 14.02 -22.62 -14.06
CA ALA A 271 14.27 -22.74 -15.48
C ALA A 271 14.27 -21.38 -16.21
N ASN A 272 13.40 -20.44 -15.77
CA ASN A 272 13.36 -19.09 -16.31
C ASN A 272 14.64 -18.31 -15.97
N VAL A 273 15.04 -18.28 -14.71
CA VAL A 273 16.28 -17.63 -14.24
C VAL A 273 17.51 -18.21 -14.96
N GLU A 274 17.64 -19.53 -15.02
CA GLU A 274 18.76 -20.18 -15.72
C GLU A 274 18.80 -19.88 -17.21
N ARG A 275 17.64 -19.79 -17.86
CA ARG A 275 17.55 -19.42 -19.29
C ARG A 275 17.99 -17.98 -19.51
N THR A 276 17.52 -17.07 -18.66
CA THR A 276 17.83 -15.63 -18.73
C THR A 276 19.29 -15.38 -18.39
N ALA A 277 19.85 -16.11 -17.43
CA ALA A 277 21.27 -16.08 -17.10
C ALA A 277 22.14 -16.47 -18.32
N ARG A 278 21.81 -17.58 -19.00
CA ARG A 278 22.51 -17.98 -20.24
C ARG A 278 22.38 -16.98 -21.37
N ALA A 279 21.31 -16.20 -21.40
CA ALA A 279 21.13 -15.12 -22.40
C ALA A 279 21.88 -13.82 -22.02
N GLY A 280 22.42 -13.72 -20.80
CA GLY A 280 23.04 -12.50 -20.29
C GLY A 280 22.03 -11.38 -20.01
N GLU A 281 20.79 -11.73 -19.68
CA GLU A 281 19.67 -10.80 -19.51
C GLU A 281 19.17 -10.72 -18.06
N ILE A 282 19.90 -11.28 -17.09
CA ILE A 282 19.60 -11.18 -15.66
C ILE A 282 19.63 -9.71 -15.22
N MET A 283 18.64 -9.32 -14.44
CA MET A 283 18.63 -8.01 -13.79
C MET A 283 19.45 -8.05 -12.51
N PRO A 284 20.33 -7.07 -12.26
CA PRO A 284 21.03 -7.02 -10.99
C PRO A 284 20.06 -6.71 -9.85
N LEU A 285 20.24 -7.33 -8.66
CA LEU A 285 19.34 -7.12 -7.51
C LEU A 285 19.22 -5.66 -7.10
N ARG A 286 20.29 -4.86 -7.29
CA ARG A 286 20.24 -3.41 -7.08
C ARG A 286 19.24 -2.68 -7.98
N ALA A 287 18.84 -3.25 -9.12
CA ALA A 287 17.80 -2.71 -9.98
C ALA A 287 16.38 -3.09 -9.49
N LEU A 288 16.28 -4.04 -8.56
CA LEU A 288 15.05 -4.57 -7.99
C LEU A 288 14.83 -4.09 -6.53
N VAL A 289 15.60 -3.12 -6.04
CA VAL A 289 15.47 -2.55 -4.69
C VAL A 289 14.17 -1.76 -4.55
N GLY A 290 13.80 -1.01 -5.59
CA GLY A 290 12.56 -0.25 -5.64
C GLY A 290 11.49 -0.95 -6.48
N GLN A 291 10.78 -0.19 -7.28
CA GLN A 291 9.71 -0.71 -8.13
C GLN A 291 10.23 -1.67 -9.22
N PHE A 292 9.57 -2.80 -9.37
CA PHE A 292 9.87 -3.76 -10.43
C PHE A 292 9.55 -3.20 -11.83
N PRO A 293 10.19 -3.71 -12.90
CA PRO A 293 9.88 -3.32 -14.26
C PRO A 293 8.42 -3.57 -14.62
N THR A 294 7.80 -2.69 -15.41
CA THR A 294 6.37 -2.75 -15.75
C THR A 294 6.06 -3.59 -17.00
N THR A 295 7.08 -4.01 -17.77
CA THR A 295 6.86 -4.89 -18.91
C THR A 295 6.62 -6.32 -18.43
N ALA A 296 5.63 -7.03 -18.98
CA ALA A 296 5.14 -8.31 -18.46
C ALA A 296 6.23 -9.38 -18.30
N ASP A 297 7.17 -9.45 -19.25
CA ASP A 297 8.30 -10.40 -19.25
C ASP A 297 9.33 -10.09 -18.15
N ARG A 298 9.76 -8.82 -18.03
CA ARG A 298 10.70 -8.36 -17.02
C ARG A 298 10.08 -8.39 -15.63
N PHE A 299 8.80 -8.10 -15.56
CA PHE A 299 8.03 -8.13 -14.33
C PHE A 299 8.00 -9.55 -13.71
N GLY A 300 7.54 -10.56 -14.45
CA GLY A 300 7.56 -11.94 -13.97
C GLY A 300 8.97 -12.46 -13.66
N LEU A 301 9.97 -12.01 -14.43
CA LEU A 301 11.36 -12.33 -14.18
C LEU A 301 11.86 -11.75 -12.85
N ALA A 302 11.45 -10.53 -12.47
CA ALA A 302 11.84 -9.92 -11.21
C ALA A 302 11.43 -10.78 -9.99
N TYR A 303 10.24 -11.39 -10.03
CA TYR A 303 9.81 -12.34 -8.99
C TYR A 303 10.64 -13.62 -8.99
N ASP A 304 10.91 -14.18 -10.19
CA ASP A 304 11.70 -15.39 -10.33
C ASP A 304 13.16 -15.16 -9.86
N GLU A 305 13.74 -14.00 -10.14
CA GLU A 305 15.07 -13.59 -9.66
C GLU A 305 15.06 -13.35 -8.15
N SER A 306 14.03 -12.70 -7.62
CA SER A 306 13.88 -12.42 -6.19
C SER A 306 13.83 -13.72 -5.38
N VAL A 307 12.99 -14.68 -5.76
CA VAL A 307 12.91 -15.98 -5.06
C VAL A 307 14.18 -16.81 -5.26
N SER A 308 14.86 -16.67 -6.40
CA SER A 308 16.18 -17.29 -6.63
C SER A 308 17.23 -16.77 -5.66
N ALA A 309 17.24 -15.45 -5.41
CA ALA A 309 18.15 -14.83 -4.46
C ALA A 309 17.86 -15.27 -3.01
N ILE A 310 16.59 -15.42 -2.63
CA ILE A 310 16.19 -15.96 -1.31
C ILE A 310 16.63 -17.41 -1.16
N ASP A 311 16.38 -18.27 -2.16
CA ASP A 311 16.82 -19.68 -2.15
C ASP A 311 18.34 -19.80 -2.04
N ASP A 312 19.08 -18.96 -2.77
CA ASP A 312 20.54 -18.88 -2.69
C ASP A 312 21.03 -18.41 -1.31
N MET A 313 20.36 -17.40 -0.75
CA MET A 313 20.71 -16.88 0.59
C MET A 313 20.54 -17.95 1.66
N ILE A 314 19.41 -18.67 1.64
CA ILE A 314 19.15 -19.77 2.58
C ILE A 314 20.14 -20.91 2.36
N GLY A 315 20.41 -21.28 1.11
CA GLY A 315 21.33 -22.36 0.77
C GLY A 315 22.80 -22.08 1.15
N THR A 316 23.19 -20.80 1.14
CA THR A 316 24.57 -20.37 1.37
C THR A 316 24.84 -20.02 2.82
N TYR A 317 23.96 -19.26 3.43
CA TYR A 317 24.14 -18.65 4.76
C TYR A 317 23.21 -19.25 5.82
N GLY A 318 22.22 -20.03 5.40
CA GLY A 318 21.21 -20.61 6.28
C GLY A 318 20.01 -19.69 6.55
N GLN A 319 18.90 -20.31 6.96
CA GLN A 319 17.66 -19.61 7.27
C GLN A 319 17.82 -18.59 8.41
N GLU A 320 18.64 -18.90 9.42
CA GLU A 320 18.87 -18.00 10.56
C GLU A 320 19.52 -16.68 10.11
N ALA A 321 20.39 -16.71 9.11
CA ALA A 321 21.02 -15.52 8.56
C ALA A 321 20.01 -14.66 7.80
N LEU A 322 19.11 -15.25 7.00
CA LEU A 322 18.00 -14.55 6.34
C LEU A 322 17.10 -13.87 7.37
N VAL A 323 16.70 -14.57 8.42
CA VAL A 323 15.84 -14.01 9.49
C VAL A 323 16.55 -12.86 10.20
N LYS A 324 17.84 -13.01 10.52
CA LYS A 324 18.66 -11.96 11.14
C LYS A 324 18.74 -10.72 10.24
N LEU A 325 18.95 -10.92 8.93
CA LEU A 325 18.97 -9.86 7.94
C LEU A 325 17.64 -9.09 7.95
N ILE A 326 16.52 -9.78 7.77
CA ILE A 326 15.19 -9.17 7.69
C ILE A 326 14.89 -8.39 8.96
N ARG A 327 15.08 -8.98 10.12
CA ARG A 327 14.76 -8.36 11.41
C ARG A 327 15.61 -7.15 11.76
N SER A 328 16.83 -7.05 11.22
CA SER A 328 17.73 -5.92 11.48
C SER A 328 17.17 -4.59 10.92
N TYR A 329 16.30 -4.65 9.92
CA TYR A 329 15.66 -3.46 9.35
C TYR A 329 14.78 -2.72 10.37
N ALA A 330 14.19 -3.41 11.34
CA ALA A 330 13.47 -2.77 12.43
C ALA A 330 14.34 -1.79 13.25
N ASP A 331 15.66 -2.00 13.26
CA ASP A 331 16.63 -1.14 13.94
C ASP A 331 17.05 0.07 13.08
N GLY A 332 16.55 0.22 11.84
CA GLY A 332 16.84 1.34 10.94
C GLY A 332 18.25 1.32 10.36
N VAL A 333 18.84 0.15 10.19
CA VAL A 333 20.15 -0.01 9.56
C VAL A 333 20.05 0.15 8.03
N SER A 334 21.17 0.51 7.39
CA SER A 334 21.24 0.50 5.92
C SER A 334 21.32 -0.94 5.37
N ASP A 335 21.00 -1.12 4.08
CA ASP A 335 21.09 -2.41 3.40
C ASP A 335 22.45 -3.05 3.58
N ASP A 336 23.55 -2.34 3.29
CA ASP A 336 24.91 -2.85 3.44
C ASP A 336 25.21 -3.28 4.88
N ALA A 337 24.84 -2.47 5.87
CA ALA A 337 25.06 -2.80 7.28
C ALA A 337 24.25 -4.03 7.71
N ALA A 338 23.01 -4.19 7.21
CA ALA A 338 22.18 -5.36 7.47
C ALA A 338 22.81 -6.62 6.88
N PHE A 339 23.25 -6.55 5.62
CA PHE A 339 23.90 -7.66 4.91
C PHE A 339 25.24 -8.05 5.55
N GLU A 340 26.13 -7.09 5.82
CA GLU A 340 27.40 -7.36 6.51
C GLU A 340 27.19 -8.02 7.88
N ALA A 341 26.23 -7.52 8.67
CA ALA A 341 25.96 -8.07 9.99
C ALA A 341 25.37 -9.48 9.95
N ALA A 342 24.54 -9.80 8.97
CA ALA A 342 23.85 -11.08 8.85
C ALA A 342 24.63 -12.11 8.05
N LEU A 343 25.22 -11.71 6.92
CA LEU A 343 25.82 -12.59 5.92
C LEU A 343 27.36 -12.50 5.90
N GLY A 344 27.95 -11.44 6.47
CA GLY A 344 29.40 -11.19 6.42
C GLY A 344 29.87 -10.60 5.09
N VAL A 345 28.96 -10.16 4.23
CA VAL A 345 29.22 -9.49 2.95
C VAL A 345 28.21 -8.33 2.81
N ASP A 346 28.56 -7.28 2.08
CA ASP A 346 27.63 -6.21 1.72
C ASP A 346 26.65 -6.64 0.60
N THR A 347 25.74 -5.76 0.21
CA THR A 347 24.76 -6.02 -0.85
C THR A 347 25.40 -6.38 -2.17
N SER A 348 26.51 -5.71 -2.54
CA SER A 348 27.26 -5.97 -3.77
C SER A 348 27.96 -7.33 -3.73
N GLY A 349 28.54 -7.69 -2.59
CA GLY A 349 29.19 -9.00 -2.39
C GLY A 349 28.19 -10.14 -2.46
N PHE A 350 27.01 -9.98 -1.91
CA PHE A 350 25.93 -10.96 -2.05
C PHE A 350 25.47 -11.09 -3.51
N GLU A 351 25.18 -9.96 -4.19
CA GLU A 351 24.80 -9.96 -5.61
C GLU A 351 25.85 -10.66 -6.48
N ALA A 352 27.12 -10.31 -6.31
CA ALA A 352 28.22 -10.92 -7.06
C ALA A 352 28.31 -12.44 -6.82
N GLY A 353 28.13 -12.91 -5.60
CA GLY A 353 28.10 -14.33 -5.24
C GLY A 353 26.95 -15.07 -5.91
N TRP A 354 25.72 -14.50 -5.88
CA TRP A 354 24.54 -15.05 -6.54
C TRP A 354 24.69 -15.11 -8.06
N LEU A 355 25.15 -14.02 -8.71
CA LEU A 355 25.40 -13.98 -10.15
C LEU A 355 26.47 -14.99 -10.57
N SER A 356 27.54 -15.12 -9.81
CA SER A 356 28.61 -16.10 -10.09
C SER A 356 28.08 -17.55 -10.12
N LYS A 357 27.14 -17.90 -9.23
CA LYS A 357 26.50 -19.23 -9.23
C LYS A 357 25.60 -19.46 -10.41
N LEU A 358 25.01 -18.40 -10.96
CA LEU A 358 24.24 -18.43 -12.19
C LEU A 358 25.11 -18.43 -13.45
N GLY A 359 26.45 -18.29 -13.31
CA GLY A 359 27.40 -18.21 -14.40
C GLY A 359 27.32 -16.88 -15.18
N VAL A 360 26.90 -15.82 -14.51
CA VAL A 360 26.76 -14.46 -15.06
C VAL A 360 27.90 -13.61 -14.52
N ASP A 361 28.57 -12.88 -15.43
CA ASP A 361 29.53 -11.86 -15.04
C ASP A 361 28.79 -10.68 -14.40
N GLU A 362 29.41 -10.04 -13.41
CA GLU A 362 28.82 -8.87 -12.77
C GLU A 362 28.54 -7.79 -13.80
N PRO A 363 27.26 -7.28 -13.87
CA PRO A 363 26.92 -6.23 -14.84
C PRO A 363 27.76 -5.00 -14.57
N VAL A 364 28.39 -4.48 -15.61
CA VAL A 364 29.13 -3.21 -15.53
C VAL A 364 28.13 -2.12 -15.13
N PRO A 365 28.34 -1.40 -14.01
CA PRO A 365 27.45 -0.33 -13.62
C PRO A 365 27.36 0.71 -14.74
N TYR A 366 26.18 0.90 -15.28
CA TYR A 366 25.92 2.06 -16.16
C TYR A 366 25.92 3.30 -15.27
N GLY A 367 27.09 3.94 -15.17
CA GLY A 367 27.14 5.32 -14.65
C GLY A 367 26.32 6.25 -15.56
N PRO A 368 26.02 7.47 -15.12
CA PRO A 368 25.40 8.44 -16.00
C PRO A 368 26.28 8.58 -17.23
N LEU A 369 25.71 8.22 -18.41
CA LEU A 369 26.41 8.43 -19.68
C LEU A 369 26.73 9.92 -19.75
N PRO A 370 28.00 10.30 -20.03
CA PRO A 370 28.34 11.70 -20.23
C PRO A 370 27.43 12.22 -21.33
N ALA A 371 26.69 13.28 -21.04
CA ALA A 371 25.88 13.95 -22.04
C ALA A 371 26.80 14.31 -23.24
N PRO A 372 26.42 13.99 -24.48
CA PRO A 372 27.23 14.38 -25.60
C PRO A 372 27.44 15.90 -25.55
N PRO A 373 28.66 16.41 -25.77
CA PRO A 373 28.89 17.84 -25.81
C PRO A 373 28.03 18.45 -26.93
N GLY A 374 27.10 19.31 -26.56
CA GLY A 374 26.20 20.01 -27.48
C GLY A 374 25.89 21.40 -26.93
N PRO A 375 25.42 22.31 -27.76
CA PRO A 375 24.97 23.59 -27.28
C PRO A 375 23.79 23.38 -26.33
N LEU A 376 23.77 24.15 -25.24
CA LEU A 376 22.61 24.18 -24.36
C LEU A 376 21.36 24.59 -25.17
N PRO A 377 20.17 24.05 -24.84
CA PRO A 377 18.94 24.48 -25.48
C PRO A 377 18.82 26.00 -25.47
N PRO A 378 18.27 26.64 -26.50
CA PRO A 378 18.19 28.10 -26.61
C PRO A 378 17.51 28.76 -25.40
N ASP A 379 16.61 28.02 -24.76
CA ASP A 379 15.82 28.49 -23.61
C ASP A 379 16.46 28.13 -22.25
N TRP A 380 17.66 27.53 -22.23
CA TRP A 380 18.36 27.20 -21.01
C TRP A 380 19.02 28.45 -20.42
N HIS A 381 18.40 29.04 -19.39
CA HIS A 381 19.00 30.09 -18.56
C HIS A 381 19.60 29.43 -17.33
N ALA A 382 20.93 29.33 -17.28
CA ALA A 382 21.60 29.00 -16.03
C ALA A 382 21.23 30.07 -14.99
N ALA A 383 20.65 29.67 -13.87
CA ALA A 383 20.47 30.61 -12.77
C ALA A 383 21.83 31.22 -12.43
N PRO A 384 21.94 32.56 -12.27
CA PRO A 384 23.20 33.19 -11.95
C PRO A 384 23.74 32.58 -10.67
N VAL A 385 24.93 31.97 -10.74
CA VAL A 385 25.66 31.51 -9.56
C VAL A 385 25.88 32.73 -8.68
N PRO A 386 25.41 32.74 -7.41
CA PRO A 386 25.70 33.86 -6.51
C PRO A 386 27.20 34.00 -6.42
N THR A 387 27.76 35.10 -6.90
CA THR A 387 29.17 35.45 -6.67
C THR A 387 29.35 35.61 -5.18
N ALA A 388 30.08 34.71 -4.56
CA ALA A 388 30.47 34.82 -3.16
C ALA A 388 31.20 36.13 -2.99
N ASN A 389 30.68 37.01 -2.12
CA ASN A 389 31.32 38.24 -1.73
C ASN A 389 32.54 37.84 -0.87
N PRO A 390 33.78 38.19 -1.24
CA PRO A 390 34.94 37.82 -0.45
C PRO A 390 35.03 38.69 0.80
N GLY A 391 34.29 38.33 1.83
CA GLY A 391 34.34 39.11 3.08
C GLY A 391 33.41 38.71 4.21
N SER A 392 32.65 37.63 4.11
CA SER A 392 31.84 37.16 5.24
C SER A 392 32.18 35.74 5.65
N SER A 393 32.99 35.61 6.68
CA SER A 393 33.14 34.36 7.44
C SER A 393 31.91 34.17 8.34
N GLY A 394 30.86 33.60 7.78
CA GLY A 394 29.65 33.17 8.49
C GLY A 394 29.13 31.91 7.85
N SER A 395 28.99 30.82 8.59
CA SER A 395 28.38 29.58 8.15
C SER A 395 27.03 29.84 7.48
N PRO A 396 26.75 29.25 6.31
CA PRO A 396 25.48 29.43 5.67
C PRO A 396 24.41 28.62 6.41
N ALA A 397 23.51 29.29 7.10
CA ALA A 397 22.22 28.72 7.43
C ALA A 397 21.42 28.57 6.11
N ALA A 398 21.00 27.35 5.80
CA ALA A 398 20.16 27.08 4.65
C ALA A 398 18.79 27.76 4.86
N THR A 399 18.59 28.92 4.26
CA THR A 399 17.27 29.54 4.14
C THR A 399 16.61 29.02 2.86
N PHE A 400 15.64 28.16 3.01
CA PHE A 400 14.70 27.84 1.93
C PHE A 400 13.86 29.10 1.66
N ARG A 401 14.10 29.73 0.52
CA ARG A 401 13.27 30.83 0.04
C ARG A 401 12.06 30.24 -0.67
N ALA A 402 10.88 30.49 -0.11
CA ALA A 402 9.62 30.17 -0.76
C ALA A 402 9.54 30.86 -2.14
N ALA A 403 9.15 30.09 -3.16
CA ALA A 403 8.87 30.62 -4.48
C ALA A 403 7.65 31.56 -4.44
N PRO A 404 7.59 32.59 -5.29
CA PRO A 404 6.44 33.49 -5.32
C PRO A 404 5.20 32.76 -5.80
N SER A 405 4.09 32.94 -5.09
CA SER A 405 2.75 32.47 -5.43
C SER A 405 2.29 33.08 -6.73
N GLY A 406 2.38 32.31 -7.82
CA GLY A 406 1.61 32.56 -9.02
C GLY A 406 0.26 31.87 -8.88
N GLU A 407 -0.81 32.62 -9.01
CA GLU A 407 -2.17 32.08 -9.14
C GLU A 407 -2.22 31.17 -10.37
N GLY A 408 -2.19 29.88 -10.14
CA GLY A 408 -2.46 28.82 -11.10
C GLY A 408 -3.41 27.84 -10.41
N ASP A 409 -4.62 27.77 -10.92
CA ASP A 409 -5.64 26.80 -10.56
C ASP A 409 -5.06 25.37 -10.67
N VAL A 410 -4.75 24.76 -9.53
CA VAL A 410 -4.32 23.37 -9.42
C VAL A 410 -5.39 22.56 -8.69
N SER A 411 -6.49 22.35 -9.37
CA SER A 411 -7.39 21.24 -9.09
C SER A 411 -6.85 19.96 -9.74
N GLY A 412 -5.78 19.40 -9.15
CA GLY A 412 -5.27 18.07 -9.48
C GLY A 412 -5.19 17.24 -8.21
N PRO A 413 -5.60 15.97 -8.23
CA PRO A 413 -5.55 15.11 -7.05
C PRO A 413 -4.12 14.91 -6.60
N ILE A 414 -3.88 15.08 -5.30
CA ILE A 414 -2.57 14.89 -4.67
C ILE A 414 -2.27 13.38 -4.63
N THR A 415 -1.41 12.95 -5.53
CA THR A 415 -1.00 11.55 -5.72
C THR A 415 0.43 11.32 -5.18
N VAL A 416 0.73 11.64 -3.94
CA VAL A 416 2.11 11.54 -3.43
C VAL A 416 2.33 10.46 -2.36
N ALA A 417 1.30 10.02 -1.64
CA ALA A 417 1.46 9.00 -0.59
C ALA A 417 1.15 7.55 -1.06
N VAL A 418 0.69 7.38 -2.31
CA VAL A 418 0.21 6.08 -2.83
C VAL A 418 1.25 5.38 -3.72
N LEU A 419 2.34 6.06 -4.09
CA LEU A 419 3.30 5.57 -5.08
C LEU A 419 4.17 4.38 -4.62
N GLY A 420 4.39 4.20 -3.33
CA GLY A 420 5.15 3.06 -2.80
C GLY A 420 4.37 1.75 -2.84
N THR A 421 3.09 1.79 -2.49
CA THR A 421 2.18 0.62 -2.46
C THR A 421 1.67 0.23 -3.85
N LEU A 422 1.61 1.19 -4.78
CA LEU A 422 1.11 0.95 -6.14
C LEU A 422 1.98 -0.01 -6.96
N ALA A 423 3.26 -0.05 -6.66
CA ALA A 423 4.23 -0.88 -7.37
C ALA A 423 4.06 -2.37 -7.08
N VAL A 424 3.71 -2.71 -5.85
CA VAL A 424 3.49 -4.09 -5.41
C VAL A 424 2.31 -4.74 -6.14
N LEU A 425 1.33 -3.94 -6.53
CA LEU A 425 0.03 -4.40 -7.02
C LEU A 425 -0.01 -4.75 -8.51
N LEU A 426 0.77 -4.05 -9.34
CA LEU A 426 1.00 -4.40 -10.75
C LEU A 426 1.58 -5.81 -10.89
N ALA A 427 2.24 -6.23 -9.84
CA ALA A 427 3.11 -7.35 -9.77
C ALA A 427 2.37 -8.68 -9.79
N ILE A 428 1.40 -8.86 -8.96
CA ILE A 428 0.84 -10.18 -8.66
C ILE A 428 -0.15 -10.65 -9.73
N GLY A 429 -0.92 -9.74 -10.30
CA GLY A 429 -1.89 -10.09 -11.33
C GLY A 429 -1.27 -10.60 -12.62
N LEU A 430 -0.24 -9.93 -13.11
CA LEU A 430 0.51 -10.37 -14.31
C LEU A 430 1.28 -11.67 -14.06
N PHE A 431 1.78 -11.86 -12.85
CA PHE A 431 2.50 -13.07 -12.45
C PHE A 431 1.60 -14.31 -12.42
N VAL A 432 0.39 -14.21 -11.84
CA VAL A 432 -0.57 -15.32 -11.82
C VAL A 432 -1.04 -15.65 -13.23
N VAL A 433 -1.30 -14.66 -14.08
CA VAL A 433 -1.69 -14.85 -15.49
C VAL A 433 -0.53 -15.45 -16.31
N ALA A 434 0.68 -14.92 -16.17
CA ALA A 434 1.84 -15.43 -16.90
C ALA A 434 2.16 -16.89 -16.49
N ARG A 435 2.06 -17.19 -15.20
CA ARG A 435 2.26 -18.56 -14.69
C ARG A 435 1.12 -19.51 -15.02
N GLY A 436 -0.12 -19.02 -15.11
CA GLY A 436 -1.28 -19.78 -15.61
C GLY A 436 -1.13 -20.14 -17.08
N LEU A 437 -0.65 -19.21 -17.90
CA LEU A 437 -0.38 -19.42 -19.32
C LEU A 437 0.80 -20.39 -19.56
N SER A 438 1.85 -20.31 -18.76
CA SER A 438 3.00 -21.23 -18.85
C SER A 438 2.66 -22.67 -18.47
N ARG A 439 1.58 -22.88 -17.68
CA ARG A 439 1.06 -24.21 -17.31
C ARG A 439 0.01 -24.76 -18.28
N GLY A 440 -0.24 -24.08 -19.40
CA GLY A 440 -1.12 -24.56 -20.47
C GLY A 440 -2.61 -24.63 -20.09
N ARG A 441 -3.05 -23.87 -19.09
CA ARG A 441 -4.47 -23.74 -18.72
C ARG A 441 -4.96 -22.33 -19.00
N PRO A 442 -6.00 -22.13 -19.86
CA PRO A 442 -6.59 -20.81 -20.05
C PRO A 442 -7.33 -20.42 -18.77
N LEU A 443 -6.93 -19.31 -18.17
CA LEU A 443 -7.49 -18.81 -16.92
C LEU A 443 -8.80 -18.05 -17.09
N LEU A 444 -9.19 -17.66 -18.31
CA LEU A 444 -10.52 -17.08 -18.60
C LEU A 444 -10.83 -17.25 -20.09
N ALA A 445 -12.08 -17.62 -20.39
CA ALA A 445 -12.62 -17.49 -21.74
C ALA A 445 -12.85 -16.00 -22.02
N PRO A 446 -12.50 -15.49 -23.21
CA PRO A 446 -12.80 -14.10 -23.55
C PRO A 446 -14.33 -13.96 -23.68
N PHE A 447 -14.91 -13.00 -22.96
CA PHE A 447 -16.26 -12.53 -23.26
C PHE A 447 -16.23 -11.88 -24.63
N GLY A 448 -16.90 -12.52 -25.59
CA GLY A 448 -17.17 -11.93 -26.89
C GLY A 448 -18.15 -10.78 -26.75
N PRO A 449 -18.10 -9.80 -27.66
CA PRO A 449 -19.04 -8.70 -27.66
C PRO A 449 -20.45 -9.22 -27.95
N THR A 450 -21.41 -8.77 -27.18
CA THR A 450 -22.84 -8.94 -27.48
C THR A 450 -23.19 -8.05 -28.66
N ASP A 451 -23.28 -8.63 -29.85
CA ASP A 451 -23.92 -7.98 -30.99
C ASP A 451 -25.42 -7.94 -30.74
N ALA A 452 -25.93 -6.76 -30.53
CA ALA A 452 -27.33 -6.43 -30.76
C ALA A 452 -27.47 -5.98 -32.23
N ASP A 453 -28.56 -6.43 -32.84
CA ASP A 453 -29.10 -6.00 -34.13
C ASP A 453 -28.55 -6.64 -35.40
N ALA A 454 -29.32 -7.62 -35.92
CA ALA A 454 -29.78 -7.62 -37.30
C ALA A 454 -30.86 -8.69 -37.48
N ASP A 455 -32.05 -8.21 -37.74
CA ASP A 455 -33.17 -8.90 -38.34
C ASP A 455 -32.86 -9.31 -39.79
N ASP A 456 -33.59 -10.32 -40.19
CA ASP A 456 -34.19 -10.60 -41.52
C ASP A 456 -33.63 -11.75 -42.37
N ASP A 457 -34.64 -12.55 -42.66
CA ASP A 457 -34.97 -13.26 -43.91
C ASP A 457 -34.39 -14.64 -44.24
N ALA A 458 -35.33 -15.56 -44.09
CA ALA A 458 -35.93 -16.43 -45.13
C ALA A 458 -35.14 -17.60 -45.70
N ASP A 459 -35.73 -18.71 -45.44
CA ASP A 459 -36.20 -19.68 -46.42
C ASP A 459 -35.28 -20.83 -46.89
N SER A 460 -35.84 -22.01 -46.72
CA SER A 460 -35.90 -23.09 -47.69
C SER A 460 -35.08 -24.36 -47.50
N LEU A 461 -35.84 -25.38 -47.12
CA LEU A 461 -35.92 -26.73 -47.71
C LEU A 461 -34.94 -27.84 -47.25
N ALA A 462 -35.56 -28.79 -46.56
CA ALA A 462 -35.74 -30.21 -46.94
C ALA A 462 -34.46 -31.06 -46.97
N GLY A 463 -34.42 -32.14 -46.33
CA GLY A 463 -35.22 -33.30 -46.19
C GLY A 463 -34.42 -34.49 -45.73
N ALA A 464 -35.14 -35.39 -45.12
CA ALA A 464 -35.08 -36.86 -45.18
C ALA A 464 -33.83 -37.56 -44.59
N ASP A 465 -33.88 -38.49 -43.81
CA ASP A 465 -34.57 -39.68 -43.38
C ASP A 465 -33.57 -40.49 -42.54
N ALA A 466 -33.90 -40.88 -41.37
CA ALA A 466 -34.55 -42.14 -40.97
C ALA A 466 -33.60 -43.36 -40.84
N ASP A 467 -33.83 -44.00 -39.72
CA ASP A 467 -33.68 -45.48 -39.44
C ASP A 467 -32.25 -45.97 -39.12
N SER A 468 -32.04 -46.83 -38.17
CA SER A 468 -32.80 -47.71 -37.35
C SER A 468 -31.88 -48.54 -36.43
N VAL A 469 -32.38 -48.86 -35.28
CA VAL A 469 -32.50 -50.22 -34.69
C VAL A 469 -31.32 -50.89 -33.97
N ALA A 470 -31.54 -50.99 -32.65
CA ALA A 470 -31.59 -52.18 -31.80
C ALA A 470 -30.32 -52.90 -31.31
N SER A 471 -30.22 -52.96 -30.01
CA SER A 471 -30.40 -54.15 -29.15
C SER A 471 -29.21 -55.09 -28.93
N ALA A 472 -28.92 -55.32 -27.71
CA ALA A 472 -28.79 -56.54 -26.88
C ALA A 472 -27.71 -56.34 -25.84
N ALA A 473 -27.93 -56.27 -24.54
CA ALA A 473 -28.33 -57.35 -23.61
C ALA A 473 -27.21 -58.37 -23.30
N GLY A 474 -26.93 -58.46 -22.01
CA GLY A 474 -26.32 -59.61 -21.31
C GLY A 474 -24.85 -59.43 -20.99
N ASP A 475 -24.30 -59.64 -19.84
CA ASP A 475 -24.59 -60.49 -18.71
C ASP A 475 -23.57 -60.18 -17.64
N GLU A 476 -23.97 -60.05 -16.41
CA GLU A 476 -23.17 -60.35 -15.24
C GLU A 476 -22.85 -61.85 -15.16
N PRO A 477 -21.79 -62.26 -14.48
CA PRO A 477 -22.04 -62.76 -13.15
C PRO A 477 -20.93 -62.48 -12.11
N GLN A 478 -21.39 -62.54 -10.89
CA GLN A 478 -20.83 -62.54 -9.56
C GLN A 478 -19.74 -63.59 -9.25
N VAL A 479 -19.13 -63.35 -8.06
CA VAL A 479 -18.60 -64.28 -7.02
C VAL A 479 -17.15 -64.75 -7.29
N ASP A 480 -16.20 -64.68 -6.37
CA ASP A 480 -16.09 -65.10 -4.98
C ASP A 480 -14.81 -64.63 -4.33
N ASP A 481 -14.93 -64.32 -3.08
CA ASP A 481 -14.12 -64.57 -1.88
C ASP A 481 -12.75 -65.24 -2.03
N ASP A 482 -11.84 -64.75 -1.27
CA ASP A 482 -11.07 -65.39 -0.20
C ASP A 482 -9.52 -65.09 -0.18
N GLN A 483 -9.14 -64.60 0.97
CA GLN A 483 -7.91 -64.88 1.71
C GLN A 483 -6.50 -64.50 1.12
N ARG A 484 -5.90 -63.49 1.63
CA ARG A 484 -4.91 -63.54 2.75
C ARG A 484 -4.32 -62.19 3.04
#